data_54518b800b0799c0ce9e51e785acd68d
#
_entry.id   54518b800b0799c0ce9e51e785acd68d
#
_cell.length_a   1.000
_cell.length_b   1.000
_cell.length_c   1.000
_cell.angle_alpha   90.00
_cell.angle_beta   90.00
_cell.angle_gamma   90.00
#
_symmetry.space_group_name_H-M   'P 1'
#
loop_
_entity.id
_entity.type
_entity.pdbx_description
1 polymer ?
#
loop_
_entity_poly.entity_id
_entity_poly.type
_entity_poly.pdbx_seq_one_letter_code
_entity_poly.pdbx_strand_id
1 'polypeptide(L)'
;MPKIIENVREQLLAEAKKQVFEHGYADTTIRSVARACGLGVGTVYNYFSSKEMLIATFVYEDWKVYLSNMQLLPNNQPRALLEGIYDGLKSFAAQNERLFSDADAVKLVAVGSSGRHKMLREQIAGIILPICETKFCADFIAEALICWAMQDTDFDAVYHLLEKIIK
;
A
#
# COMPACT_ATOMS: atom_id res chain seq x y z
N MET A 1 36.74 -12.69 -9.13
CA MET A 1 35.46 -13.24 -9.59
C MET A 1 34.34 -12.31 -9.10
N PRO A 2 33.42 -11.85 -9.94
CA PRO A 2 32.28 -11.08 -9.45
C PRO A 2 31.44 -11.98 -8.54
N LYS A 3 31.15 -11.49 -7.33
CA LYS A 3 30.29 -12.17 -6.37
C LYS A 3 28.88 -12.17 -6.98
N ILE A 4 28.35 -13.32 -7.37
CA ILE A 4 26.94 -13.44 -7.76
C ILE A 4 26.15 -13.24 -6.46
N ILE A 5 25.54 -12.06 -6.32
CA ILE A 5 24.67 -11.75 -5.19
C ILE A 5 23.28 -12.22 -5.61
N GLU A 6 22.82 -13.31 -5.03
CA GLU A 6 21.46 -13.81 -5.24
C GLU A 6 20.47 -12.82 -4.61
N ASN A 7 19.31 -12.63 -5.24
CA ASN A 7 18.20 -11.79 -4.75
C ASN A 7 18.54 -10.30 -4.55
N VAL A 8 19.33 -9.73 -5.46
CA VAL A 8 19.71 -8.29 -5.41
C VAL A 8 18.48 -7.37 -5.32
N ARG A 9 17.44 -7.66 -6.08
CA ARG A 9 16.21 -6.86 -6.08
C ARG A 9 15.57 -6.80 -4.69
N GLU A 10 15.42 -7.95 -4.05
CA GLU A 10 14.81 -8.08 -2.72
C GLU A 10 15.68 -7.41 -1.65
N GLN A 11 17.00 -7.53 -1.74
CA GLN A 11 17.92 -6.84 -0.82
C GLN A 11 17.80 -5.33 -0.95
N LEU A 12 17.71 -4.80 -2.17
CA LEU A 12 17.53 -3.37 -2.41
C LEU A 12 16.20 -2.85 -1.86
N LEU A 13 15.11 -3.61 -2.05
CA LEU A 13 13.78 -3.24 -1.52
C LEU A 13 13.77 -3.25 0.01
N ALA A 14 14.33 -4.30 0.63
CA ALA A 14 14.40 -4.42 2.08
C ALA A 14 15.23 -3.31 2.71
N GLU A 15 16.40 -2.99 2.13
CA GLU A 15 17.26 -1.93 2.63
C GLU A 15 16.63 -0.54 2.42
N ALA A 16 16.01 -0.29 1.27
CA ALA A 16 15.30 0.96 1.03
C ALA A 16 14.16 1.16 2.03
N LYS A 17 13.37 0.12 2.27
CA LYS A 17 12.31 0.11 3.27
C LYS A 17 12.86 0.44 4.66
N LYS A 18 13.93 -0.24 5.08
CA LYS A 18 14.59 0.00 6.36
C LYS A 18 15.02 1.46 6.50
N GLN A 19 15.74 2.01 5.51
CA GLN A 19 16.22 3.40 5.55
C GLN A 19 15.08 4.42 5.60
N VAL A 20 14.00 4.20 4.85
CA VAL A 20 12.82 5.08 4.91
C VAL A 20 12.20 5.08 6.31
N PHE A 21 12.10 3.91 6.96
CA PHE A 21 11.55 3.83 8.32
C PHE A 21 12.49 4.37 9.40
N GLU A 22 13.80 4.23 9.23
CA GLU A 22 14.78 4.72 10.22
C GLU A 22 15.08 6.22 10.05
N HIS A 23 15.22 6.70 8.82
CA HIS A 23 15.77 8.03 8.52
C HIS A 23 14.79 8.94 7.76
N GLY A 24 13.69 8.39 7.24
CA GLY A 24 12.71 9.11 6.43
C GLY A 24 13.01 9.10 4.93
N TYR A 25 12.02 9.59 4.17
CA TYR A 25 12.11 9.62 2.71
C TYR A 25 13.24 10.52 2.20
N ALA A 26 13.39 11.72 2.76
CA ALA A 26 14.38 12.71 2.28
C ALA A 26 15.82 12.16 2.37
N ASP A 27 16.18 11.54 3.48
CA ASP A 27 17.54 11.05 3.77
C ASP A 27 17.85 9.70 3.11
N THR A 28 16.84 8.98 2.64
CA THR A 28 17.03 7.75 1.85
C THR A 28 17.43 8.10 0.42
N THR A 29 18.54 7.56 -0.06
CA THR A 29 19.05 7.81 -1.42
C THR A 29 19.46 6.51 -2.10
N ILE A 30 19.45 6.48 -3.44
CA ILE A 30 19.99 5.35 -4.22
C ILE A 30 21.43 5.03 -3.80
N ARG A 31 22.22 6.07 -3.48
CA ARG A 31 23.62 5.91 -3.08
C ARG A 31 23.77 5.32 -1.68
N SER A 32 22.90 5.69 -0.72
CA SER A 32 22.90 5.11 0.63
C SER A 32 22.46 3.64 0.62
N VAL A 33 21.41 3.31 -0.14
CA VAL A 33 20.93 1.94 -0.33
C VAL A 33 21.99 1.06 -1.00
N ALA A 34 22.58 1.53 -2.09
CA ALA A 34 23.66 0.81 -2.79
C ALA A 34 24.83 0.49 -1.85
N ARG A 35 25.29 1.49 -1.07
CA ARG A 35 26.37 1.33 -0.11
C ARG A 35 26.04 0.28 0.96
N ALA A 36 24.86 0.33 1.53
CA ALA A 36 24.42 -0.61 2.56
C ALA A 36 24.34 -2.06 2.05
N CYS A 37 23.93 -2.24 0.79
CA CYS A 37 23.90 -3.56 0.13
C CYS A 37 25.28 -4.01 -0.41
N GLY A 38 26.34 -3.18 -0.30
CA GLY A 38 27.66 -3.49 -0.88
C GLY A 38 27.68 -3.50 -2.40
N LEU A 39 26.79 -2.72 -3.04
CA LEU A 39 26.59 -2.65 -4.48
C LEU A 39 27.06 -1.32 -5.07
N GLY A 40 27.44 -1.34 -6.34
CA GLY A 40 27.61 -0.11 -7.12
C GLY A 40 26.28 0.59 -7.41
N VAL A 41 26.28 1.92 -7.43
CA VAL A 41 25.08 2.72 -7.76
C VAL A 41 24.51 2.35 -9.14
N GLY A 42 25.38 2.06 -10.13
CA GLY A 42 24.95 1.58 -11.45
C GLY A 42 24.17 0.26 -11.40
N THR A 43 24.52 -0.63 -10.47
CA THR A 43 23.79 -1.88 -10.26
C THR A 43 22.35 -1.59 -9.79
N VAL A 44 22.15 -0.63 -8.88
CA VAL A 44 20.81 -0.26 -8.43
C VAL A 44 19.97 0.31 -9.57
N TYR A 45 20.57 1.16 -10.43
CA TYR A 45 19.87 1.71 -11.61
C TYR A 45 19.46 0.67 -12.64
N ASN A 46 20.11 -0.51 -12.66
CA ASN A 46 19.67 -1.63 -13.52
C ASN A 46 18.33 -2.24 -13.05
N TYR A 47 17.97 -2.10 -11.78
CA TYR A 47 16.73 -2.61 -11.20
C TYR A 47 15.66 -1.54 -11.04
N PHE A 48 16.06 -0.33 -10.67
CA PHE A 48 15.15 0.78 -10.35
C PHE A 48 15.66 2.06 -10.98
N SER A 49 14.89 2.63 -11.88
CA SER A 49 15.26 3.83 -12.65
C SER A 49 15.41 5.09 -11.78
N SER A 50 14.82 5.09 -10.58
CA SER A 50 14.89 6.22 -9.64
C SER A 50 14.63 5.76 -8.20
N LYS A 51 14.91 6.62 -7.22
CA LYS A 51 14.54 6.45 -5.80
C LYS A 51 13.03 6.23 -5.66
N GLU A 52 12.28 7.04 -6.38
CA GLU A 52 10.82 7.00 -6.39
C GLU A 52 10.31 5.62 -6.82
N MET A 53 10.87 5.08 -7.90
CA MET A 53 10.50 3.76 -8.39
C MET A 53 10.85 2.66 -7.38
N LEU A 54 12.02 2.75 -6.75
CA LEU A 54 12.45 1.83 -5.70
C LEU A 54 11.45 1.84 -4.52
N ILE A 55 11.10 3.03 -4.04
CA ILE A 55 10.18 3.21 -2.91
C ILE A 55 8.75 2.79 -3.28
N ALA A 56 8.24 3.23 -4.44
CA ALA A 56 6.93 2.82 -4.91
C ALA A 56 6.81 1.29 -5.06
N THR A 57 7.90 0.63 -5.41
CA THR A 57 7.91 -0.82 -5.56
C THR A 57 7.78 -1.52 -4.21
N PHE A 58 8.53 -1.17 -3.17
CA PHE A 58 8.38 -1.85 -1.88
C PHE A 58 7.00 -1.56 -1.25
N VAL A 59 6.46 -0.34 -1.39
CA VAL A 59 5.11 -0.02 -0.91
C VAL A 59 4.06 -0.87 -1.62
N TYR A 60 4.23 -1.08 -2.93
CA TYR A 60 3.33 -1.95 -3.70
C TYR A 60 3.47 -3.44 -3.32
N GLU A 61 4.68 -3.92 -3.05
CA GLU A 61 4.89 -5.29 -2.55
C GLU A 61 4.22 -5.49 -1.17
N ASP A 62 4.36 -4.51 -0.27
CA ASP A 62 3.64 -4.52 1.01
C ASP A 62 2.12 -4.54 0.79
N TRP A 63 1.60 -3.67 -0.08
CA TRP A 63 0.17 -3.64 -0.39
C TRP A 63 -0.37 -4.99 -0.88
N LYS A 64 0.38 -5.69 -1.72
CA LYS A 64 -0.04 -7.03 -2.21
C LYS A 64 -0.25 -8.02 -1.07
N VAL A 65 0.55 -7.95 -0.01
CA VAL A 65 0.39 -8.81 1.17
C VAL A 65 -0.92 -8.50 1.88
N TYR A 66 -1.22 -7.22 2.13
CA TYR A 66 -2.48 -6.80 2.74
C TYR A 66 -3.69 -7.20 1.89
N LEU A 67 -3.61 -6.95 0.58
CA LEU A 67 -4.67 -7.31 -0.37
C LEU A 67 -4.93 -8.81 -0.37
N SER A 68 -3.88 -9.63 -0.37
CA SER A 68 -4.02 -11.09 -0.33
C SER A 68 -4.70 -11.56 0.96
N ASN A 69 -4.38 -10.95 2.10
CA ASN A 69 -5.05 -11.25 3.37
C ASN A 69 -6.53 -10.85 3.34
N MET A 70 -6.86 -9.69 2.78
CA MET A 70 -8.24 -9.25 2.63
C MET A 70 -9.06 -10.17 1.72
N GLN A 71 -8.44 -10.73 0.67
CA GLN A 71 -9.08 -11.68 -0.24
C GLN A 71 -9.44 -13.02 0.40
N LEU A 72 -8.83 -13.35 1.55
CA LEU A 72 -9.12 -14.56 2.33
C LEU A 72 -10.28 -14.36 3.32
N LEU A 73 -10.78 -13.14 3.49
CA LEU A 73 -11.89 -12.86 4.41
C LEU A 73 -13.19 -13.51 3.94
N PRO A 74 -14.04 -13.99 4.86
CA PRO A 74 -15.30 -14.63 4.52
C PRO A 74 -16.29 -13.62 3.92
N ASN A 75 -16.78 -13.87 2.71
CA ASN A 75 -17.72 -12.98 2.02
C ASN A 75 -19.21 -13.23 2.37
N ASN A 76 -19.49 -14.23 3.21
CA ASN A 76 -20.84 -14.52 3.69
C ASN A 76 -21.22 -13.81 5.00
N GLN A 77 -20.34 -12.99 5.53
CA GLN A 77 -20.54 -12.17 6.73
C GLN A 77 -20.16 -10.71 6.42
N PRO A 78 -21.10 -9.90 5.91
CA PRO A 78 -20.81 -8.56 5.39
C PRO A 78 -20.07 -7.68 6.39
N ARG A 79 -20.50 -7.64 7.67
CA ARG A 79 -19.84 -6.85 8.69
C ARG A 79 -18.37 -7.27 8.89
N ALA A 80 -18.14 -8.57 9.09
CA ALA A 80 -16.79 -9.09 9.33
C ALA A 80 -15.86 -8.88 8.11
N LEU A 81 -16.41 -8.98 6.89
CA LEU A 81 -15.68 -8.68 5.66
C LEU A 81 -15.24 -7.20 5.63
N LEU A 82 -16.18 -6.27 5.85
CA LEU A 82 -15.88 -4.83 5.79
C LEU A 82 -14.94 -4.40 6.92
N GLU A 83 -15.13 -4.94 8.14
CA GLU A 83 -14.26 -4.68 9.28
C GLU A 83 -12.83 -5.18 9.02
N GLY A 84 -12.66 -6.39 8.53
CA GLY A 84 -11.34 -6.94 8.20
C GLY A 84 -10.65 -6.17 7.07
N ILE A 85 -11.38 -5.66 6.08
CA ILE A 85 -10.82 -4.76 5.06
C ILE A 85 -10.41 -3.43 5.69
N TYR A 86 -11.25 -2.86 6.55
CA TYR A 86 -10.99 -1.60 7.24
C TYR A 86 -9.73 -1.67 8.11
N ASP A 87 -9.60 -2.72 8.91
CA ASP A 87 -8.43 -2.98 9.76
C ASP A 87 -7.16 -3.19 8.93
N GLY A 88 -7.27 -3.89 7.81
CA GLY A 88 -6.17 -4.06 6.87
C GLY A 88 -5.70 -2.74 6.28
N LEU A 89 -6.62 -1.85 5.91
CA LEU A 89 -6.31 -0.50 5.41
C LEU A 89 -5.64 0.36 6.50
N LYS A 90 -6.17 0.35 7.72
CA LYS A 90 -5.56 1.06 8.87
C LYS A 90 -4.15 0.55 9.15
N SER A 91 -3.98 -0.76 9.17
CA SER A 91 -2.68 -1.39 9.42
C SER A 91 -1.66 -1.04 8.33
N PHE A 92 -2.06 -1.05 7.06
CA PHE A 92 -1.21 -0.63 5.95
C PHE A 92 -0.83 0.87 6.06
N ALA A 93 -1.79 1.73 6.40
CA ALA A 93 -1.54 3.15 6.59
C ALA A 93 -0.58 3.41 7.76
N ALA A 94 -0.79 2.76 8.91
CA ALA A 94 0.07 2.88 10.08
C ALA A 94 1.50 2.37 9.80
N GLN A 95 1.64 1.25 9.09
CA GLN A 95 2.95 0.74 8.69
C GLN A 95 3.72 1.73 7.82
N ASN A 96 3.05 2.50 6.99
CA ASN A 96 3.64 3.45 6.04
C ASN A 96 3.49 4.92 6.47
N GLU A 97 3.11 5.19 7.72
CA GLU A 97 2.80 6.54 8.23
C GLU A 97 3.92 7.55 7.95
N ARG A 98 5.18 7.19 8.21
CA ARG A 98 6.34 8.07 7.95
C ARG A 98 6.46 8.47 6.48
N LEU A 99 6.15 7.55 5.58
CA LEU A 99 6.18 7.83 4.15
C LEU A 99 5.00 8.72 3.73
N PHE A 100 3.80 8.44 4.25
CA PHE A 100 2.59 9.20 3.92
C PHE A 100 2.53 10.58 4.61
N SER A 101 3.32 10.79 5.66
CA SER A 101 3.46 12.10 6.33
C SER A 101 4.52 13.00 5.70
N ASP A 102 5.40 12.46 4.84
CA ASP A 102 6.43 13.24 4.16
C ASP A 102 5.85 13.95 2.92
N ALA A 103 5.95 15.28 2.89
CA ALA A 103 5.35 16.10 1.84
C ALA A 103 5.90 15.81 0.44
N ASP A 104 7.16 15.39 0.32
CA ASP A 104 7.76 15.05 -0.97
C ASP A 104 7.43 13.62 -1.38
N ALA A 105 7.32 12.70 -0.44
CA ALA A 105 6.81 11.36 -0.67
C ALA A 105 5.32 11.38 -1.08
N VAL A 106 4.51 12.23 -0.44
CA VAL A 106 3.09 12.42 -0.79
C VAL A 106 2.92 12.93 -2.22
N LYS A 107 3.77 13.87 -2.68
CA LYS A 107 3.78 14.31 -4.09
C LYS A 107 4.04 13.14 -5.05
N LEU A 108 4.91 12.23 -4.68
CA LEU A 108 5.22 11.01 -5.43
C LEU A 108 4.03 10.08 -5.54
N VAL A 109 3.32 9.92 -4.43
CA VAL A 109 2.06 9.18 -4.39
C VAL A 109 0.99 9.97 -5.15
N ALA A 110 1.00 11.32 -5.08
CA ALA A 110 0.02 12.21 -5.71
C ALA A 110 0.20 12.35 -7.23
N VAL A 111 1.41 12.45 -7.76
CA VAL A 111 1.68 12.61 -9.22
C VAL A 111 1.26 11.37 -10.05
N GLY A 112 1.08 10.21 -9.39
CA GLY A 112 0.42 9.05 -9.98
C GLY A 112 -0.96 8.74 -9.38
N SER A 113 -1.53 9.68 -8.59
CA SER A 113 -2.62 9.38 -7.65
C SER A 113 -3.92 8.96 -8.31
N SER A 114 -4.29 9.52 -9.45
CA SER A 114 -5.55 9.14 -10.10
C SER A 114 -5.56 7.66 -10.52
N GLY A 115 -4.44 7.15 -11.01
CA GLY A 115 -4.32 5.74 -11.42
C GLY A 115 -4.18 4.78 -10.24
N ARG A 116 -3.35 5.10 -9.25
CA ARG A 116 -3.11 4.24 -8.08
C ARG A 116 -4.32 4.19 -7.14
N HIS A 117 -4.90 5.32 -6.82
CA HIS A 117 -6.12 5.38 -6.02
C HIS A 117 -7.27 4.61 -6.67
N LYS A 118 -7.44 4.79 -7.97
CA LYS A 118 -8.40 4.01 -8.77
C LYS A 118 -8.12 2.50 -8.68
N MET A 119 -6.86 2.10 -8.82
CA MET A 119 -6.47 0.69 -8.71
C MET A 119 -6.78 0.12 -7.32
N LEU A 120 -6.44 0.82 -6.24
CA LEU A 120 -6.75 0.40 -4.87
C LEU A 120 -8.25 0.22 -4.68
N ARG A 121 -9.03 1.21 -5.09
CA ARG A 121 -10.49 1.14 -5.03
C ARG A 121 -11.05 -0.05 -5.81
N GLU A 122 -10.60 -0.25 -7.04
CA GLU A 122 -11.07 -1.36 -7.88
C GLU A 122 -10.72 -2.73 -7.29
N GLN A 123 -9.54 -2.87 -6.67
CA GLN A 123 -9.13 -4.10 -5.99
C GLN A 123 -10.01 -4.39 -4.77
N ILE A 124 -10.27 -3.39 -3.93
CA ILE A 124 -11.15 -3.53 -2.75
C ILE A 124 -12.58 -3.75 -3.19
N ALA A 125 -13.08 -2.98 -4.16
CA ALA A 125 -14.44 -3.16 -4.72
C ALA A 125 -14.66 -4.58 -5.26
N GLY A 126 -13.62 -5.19 -5.86
CA GLY A 126 -13.68 -6.58 -6.31
C GLY A 126 -13.90 -7.58 -5.17
N ILE A 127 -13.34 -7.34 -3.99
CA ILE A 127 -13.55 -8.17 -2.79
C ILE A 127 -14.96 -7.98 -2.23
N ILE A 128 -15.49 -6.77 -2.26
CA ILE A 128 -16.79 -6.39 -1.67
C ILE A 128 -17.95 -6.73 -2.61
N LEU A 129 -17.72 -6.84 -3.92
CA LEU A 129 -18.76 -7.03 -4.94
C LEU A 129 -19.77 -8.14 -4.61
N PRO A 130 -19.39 -9.29 -4.02
CA PRO A 130 -20.34 -10.35 -3.69
C PRO A 130 -21.45 -9.95 -2.70
N ILE A 131 -21.20 -8.94 -1.85
CA ILE A 131 -22.18 -8.44 -0.86
C ILE A 131 -22.92 -7.18 -1.34
N CYS A 132 -22.70 -6.75 -2.57
CA CYS A 132 -23.30 -5.55 -3.16
C CYS A 132 -24.29 -5.93 -4.27
N GLU A 133 -25.30 -5.09 -4.49
CA GLU A 133 -26.23 -5.27 -5.62
C GLU A 133 -25.60 -4.82 -6.96
N THR A 134 -24.78 -3.79 -6.92
CA THR A 134 -24.19 -3.18 -8.11
C THR A 134 -22.69 -2.93 -7.92
N LYS A 135 -21.98 -2.86 -9.04
CA LYS A 135 -20.58 -2.42 -9.04
C LYS A 135 -20.41 -1.02 -8.45
N PHE A 136 -21.35 -0.12 -8.71
CA PHE A 136 -21.31 1.23 -8.14
C PHE A 136 -21.37 1.22 -6.61
N CYS A 137 -22.22 0.36 -6.03
CA CYS A 137 -22.27 0.17 -4.58
C CYS A 137 -20.92 -0.32 -4.03
N ALA A 138 -20.31 -1.31 -4.69
CA ALA A 138 -18.98 -1.80 -4.29
C ALA A 138 -17.90 -0.73 -4.40
N ASP A 139 -17.87 0.05 -5.48
CA ASP A 139 -16.94 1.16 -5.67
C ASP A 139 -17.12 2.25 -4.59
N PHE A 140 -18.37 2.57 -4.25
CA PHE A 140 -18.71 3.56 -3.21
C PHE A 140 -18.26 3.09 -1.82
N ILE A 141 -18.54 1.85 -1.44
CA ILE A 141 -18.12 1.27 -0.16
C ILE A 141 -16.59 1.23 -0.08
N ALA A 142 -15.92 0.78 -1.14
CA ALA A 142 -14.46 0.75 -1.19
C ALA A 142 -13.83 2.15 -0.98
N GLU A 143 -14.39 3.17 -1.64
CA GLU A 143 -13.97 4.57 -1.46
C GLU A 143 -14.17 5.04 -0.02
N ALA A 144 -15.34 4.76 0.56
CA ALA A 144 -15.64 5.11 1.94
C ALA A 144 -14.67 4.46 2.93
N LEU A 145 -14.40 3.15 2.78
CA LEU A 145 -13.46 2.43 3.64
C LEU A 145 -12.04 3.01 3.53
N ILE A 146 -11.55 3.26 2.30
CA ILE A 146 -10.23 3.86 2.09
C ILE A 146 -10.15 5.24 2.76
N CYS A 147 -11.12 6.10 2.49
CA CYS A 147 -11.12 7.48 2.98
C CYS A 147 -11.15 7.53 4.52
N TRP A 148 -12.03 6.78 5.15
CA TRP A 148 -12.25 6.86 6.60
C TRP A 148 -11.20 6.07 7.39
N ALA A 149 -10.63 4.99 6.84
CA ALA A 149 -9.50 4.29 7.44
C ALA A 149 -8.26 5.19 7.55
N MET A 150 -8.02 6.04 6.54
CA MET A 150 -6.91 7.01 6.56
C MET A 150 -7.11 8.17 7.56
N GLN A 151 -8.33 8.40 8.01
CA GLN A 151 -8.69 9.44 9.01
C GLN A 151 -8.84 8.87 10.42
N ASP A 152 -8.50 7.61 10.64
CA ASP A 152 -8.62 6.90 11.91
C ASP A 152 -10.02 6.95 12.53
N THR A 153 -11.05 7.02 11.70
CA THR A 153 -12.45 7.04 12.14
C THR A 153 -12.83 5.69 12.76
N ASP A 154 -13.75 5.69 13.70
CA ASP A 154 -14.31 4.47 14.26
C ASP A 154 -15.08 3.66 13.20
N PHE A 155 -14.80 2.35 13.12
CA PHE A 155 -15.43 1.49 12.13
C PHE A 155 -16.95 1.39 12.31
N ASP A 156 -17.44 1.35 13.54
CA ASP A 156 -18.88 1.24 13.80
C ASP A 156 -19.65 2.43 13.25
N ALA A 157 -19.08 3.63 13.33
CA ALA A 157 -19.68 4.84 12.75
C ALA A 157 -19.77 4.73 11.22
N VAL A 158 -18.73 4.22 10.58
CA VAL A 158 -18.69 4.01 9.12
C VAL A 158 -19.68 2.89 8.73
N TYR A 159 -19.63 1.76 9.42
CA TYR A 159 -20.47 0.61 9.14
C TYR A 159 -21.96 0.91 9.26
N HIS A 160 -22.38 1.66 10.26
CA HIS A 160 -23.79 2.04 10.45
C HIS A 160 -24.41 2.75 9.22
N LEU A 161 -23.58 3.43 8.43
CA LEU A 161 -24.05 4.03 7.18
C LEU A 161 -24.02 3.00 6.03
N LEU A 162 -22.97 2.19 5.97
CA LEU A 162 -22.76 1.23 4.88
C LEU A 162 -23.74 0.05 4.93
N GLU A 163 -24.16 -0.40 6.12
CA GLU A 163 -25.12 -1.53 6.28
C GLU A 163 -26.45 -1.29 5.58
N LYS A 164 -26.81 -0.03 5.30
CA LYS A 164 -28.07 0.35 4.64
C LYS A 164 -28.05 0.15 3.12
N ILE A 165 -26.87 -0.09 2.55
CA ILE A 165 -26.67 -0.22 1.09
C ILE A 165 -26.04 -1.56 0.69
N ILE A 166 -25.74 -2.45 1.63
CA ILE A 166 -25.33 -3.84 1.38
C ILE A 166 -26.54 -4.76 1.36
N LYS A 167 -26.36 -5.97 0.78
CA LYS A 167 -27.42 -7.01 0.73
C LYS A 167 -27.61 -7.66 2.08
#